data_d2210f6903604e711168f2ddd67f3e89
#
_entry.id   d2210f6903604e711168f2ddd67f3e89
#
_cell.length_a   1.000
_cell.length_b   1.000
_cell.length_c   1.000
_cell.angle_alpha   90.00
_cell.angle_beta   90.00
_cell.angle_gamma   90.00
#
_symmetry.space_group_name_H-M   'P 1'
#
loop_
_entity.id
_entity.type
_entity.pdbx_description
1 polymer ?
#
loop_
_entity_poly.entity_id
_entity_poly.type
_entity_poly.pdbx_seq_one_letter_code
_entity_poly.pdbx_strand_id
1 'polypeptide(L)'
;MKDPNEVIIRPVVTEASLEAVDDENKLIFYVARKANKNTIRWAVESLYDVVVEKVNTLIMPDGRKKAFVKLAPEYSAGEVATNLGIF
;
A
#
# COMPACT_ATOMS: atom_id res chain seq x y z
N MET A 1 5.67 -15.85 2.99
CA MET A 1 4.53 -15.29 3.73
C MET A 1 3.24 -15.73 3.08
N LYS A 2 2.35 -16.33 3.84
CA LYS A 2 1.10 -16.90 3.31
C LYS A 2 -0.13 -16.08 3.64
N ASP A 3 -0.03 -15.20 4.63
CA ASP A 3 -1.14 -14.37 5.05
C ASP A 3 -0.87 -12.92 4.61
N PRO A 4 -1.75 -12.34 3.79
CA PRO A 4 -1.57 -10.93 3.37
C PRO A 4 -1.52 -9.96 4.55
N ASN A 5 -2.16 -10.29 5.67
CA ASN A 5 -2.10 -9.45 6.88
C ASN A 5 -0.72 -9.46 7.55
N GLU A 6 0.10 -10.46 7.27
CA GLU A 6 1.50 -10.49 7.74
C GLU A 6 2.39 -9.59 6.90
N VAL A 7 2.00 -9.35 5.65
CA VAL A 7 2.76 -8.54 4.70
C VAL A 7 2.45 -7.06 4.88
N ILE A 8 1.17 -6.71 4.91
CA ILE A 8 0.71 -5.33 5.07
C ILE A 8 0.44 -5.08 6.54
N ILE A 9 1.29 -4.27 7.18
CA ILE A 9 1.20 -4.02 8.62
C ILE A 9 0.11 -3.00 8.93
N ARG A 10 0.21 -1.82 8.30
CA ARG A 10 -0.80 -0.76 8.46
C ARG A 10 -0.59 0.32 7.42
N PRO A 11 -1.62 1.13 7.12
CA PRO A 11 -1.44 2.28 6.23
C PRO A 11 -0.63 3.37 6.91
N VAL A 12 0.11 4.13 6.10
CA VAL A 12 0.80 5.34 6.54
C VAL A 12 -0.20 6.49 6.39
N VAL A 13 -0.49 7.18 7.50
CA VAL A 13 -1.46 8.27 7.50
C VAL A 13 -0.73 9.57 7.81
N THR A 14 -0.32 10.26 6.75
CA THR A 14 0.30 11.58 6.81
C THR A 14 -0.36 12.45 5.75
N GLU A 15 -0.14 13.75 5.83
CA GLU A 15 -0.66 14.68 4.82
C GLU A 15 -0.17 14.28 3.42
N ALA A 16 1.12 13.99 3.29
CA ALA A 16 1.71 13.59 2.01
C ALA A 16 1.11 12.29 1.49
N SER A 17 0.87 11.29 2.37
CA SER A 17 0.29 10.02 1.95
C SER A 17 -1.17 10.17 1.50
N LEU A 18 -1.93 11.06 2.16
CA LEU A 18 -3.32 11.32 1.77
C LEU A 18 -3.38 12.08 0.45
N GLU A 19 -2.45 13.00 0.20
CA GLU A 19 -2.34 13.68 -1.10
C GLU A 19 -2.04 12.70 -2.23
N ALA A 20 -1.18 11.70 -1.97
CA ALA A 20 -0.85 10.69 -2.97
C ALA A 20 -2.06 9.84 -3.35
N VAL A 21 -2.99 9.61 -2.42
CA VAL A 21 -4.25 8.91 -2.71
C VAL A 21 -5.04 9.65 -3.78
N ASP A 22 -5.20 10.96 -3.63
CA ASP A 22 -5.97 11.77 -4.58
C ASP A 22 -5.21 12.04 -5.87
N ASP A 23 -3.94 12.45 -5.77
CA ASP A 23 -3.21 12.98 -6.90
C ASP A 23 -2.59 11.90 -7.78
N GLU A 24 -2.21 10.77 -7.18
CA GLU A 24 -1.43 9.75 -7.86
C GLU A 24 -2.08 8.37 -7.86
N ASN A 25 -3.25 8.23 -7.25
CA ASN A 25 -3.93 6.93 -7.10
C ASN A 25 -3.04 5.91 -6.40
N LYS A 26 -2.31 6.35 -5.39
CA LYS A 26 -1.36 5.54 -4.62
C LYS A 26 -1.80 5.38 -3.17
N LEU A 27 -1.52 4.19 -2.64
CA LEU A 27 -1.64 3.90 -1.22
C LEU A 27 -0.24 3.66 -0.66
N ILE A 28 0.01 4.12 0.56
CA ILE A 28 1.31 3.93 1.22
C ILE A 28 1.08 3.10 2.49
N PHE A 29 1.84 2.01 2.61
CA PHE A 29 1.73 1.09 3.76
C PHE A 29 3.09 0.87 4.41
N TYR A 30 3.08 0.62 5.72
CA TYR A 30 4.18 -0.06 6.36
C TYR A 30 4.02 -1.55 6.09
N VAL A 31 5.10 -2.19 5.66
CA VAL A 31 5.09 -3.59 5.25
C VAL A 31 6.20 -4.37 5.96
N ALA A 32 6.10 -5.69 5.95
CA ALA A 32 7.13 -6.55 6.50
C ALA A 32 8.44 -6.34 5.75
N ARG A 33 9.57 -6.25 6.48
CA ARG A 33 10.88 -5.98 5.87
C ARG A 33 11.30 -7.02 4.85
N LYS A 34 10.90 -8.27 5.05
CA LYS A 34 11.26 -9.37 4.16
C LYS A 34 10.39 -9.47 2.92
N ALA A 35 9.28 -8.72 2.87
CA ALA A 35 8.38 -8.77 1.72
C ALA A 35 9.01 -8.07 0.52
N ASN A 36 9.01 -8.73 -0.63
CA ASN A 36 9.44 -8.10 -1.88
C ASN A 36 8.25 -7.47 -2.60
N LYS A 37 8.51 -6.81 -3.72
CA LYS A 37 7.46 -6.11 -4.48
C LYS A 37 6.35 -7.04 -4.94
N ASN A 38 6.68 -8.25 -5.36
CA ASN A 38 5.69 -9.23 -5.81
C ASN A 38 4.80 -9.70 -4.65
N THR A 39 5.39 -9.92 -3.49
CA THR A 39 4.66 -10.31 -2.30
C THR A 39 3.72 -9.19 -1.84
N ILE A 40 4.20 -7.94 -1.87
CA ILE A 40 3.41 -6.76 -1.50
C ILE A 40 2.23 -6.60 -2.46
N ARG A 41 2.46 -6.72 -3.77
CA ARG A 41 1.40 -6.66 -4.77
C ARG A 41 0.32 -7.71 -4.50
N TRP A 42 0.72 -8.95 -4.32
CA TRP A 42 -0.19 -10.04 -4.01
C TRP A 42 -1.03 -9.75 -2.76
N ALA A 43 -0.38 -9.26 -1.70
CA ALA A 43 -1.07 -8.98 -0.45
C ALA A 43 -2.11 -7.87 -0.59
N VAL A 44 -1.77 -6.79 -1.28
CA VAL A 44 -2.69 -5.67 -1.51
C VAL A 44 -3.87 -6.12 -2.38
N GLU A 45 -3.58 -6.84 -3.46
CA GLU A 45 -4.64 -7.34 -4.34
C GLU A 45 -5.57 -8.32 -3.63
N SER A 46 -5.01 -9.14 -2.73
CA SER A 46 -5.80 -10.11 -1.96
C SER A 46 -6.66 -9.44 -0.90
N LEU A 47 -6.12 -8.42 -0.19
CA LEU A 47 -6.84 -7.77 0.90
C LEU A 47 -7.92 -6.81 0.43
N TYR A 48 -7.69 -6.11 -0.67
CA TYR A 48 -8.56 -5.01 -1.10
C TYR A 48 -9.27 -5.26 -2.42
N ASP A 49 -9.03 -6.42 -3.03
CA ASP A 49 -9.67 -6.82 -4.29
C ASP A 49 -9.48 -5.76 -5.38
N VAL A 50 -8.23 -5.35 -5.58
CA VAL A 50 -7.84 -4.37 -6.58
C VAL A 50 -6.73 -4.92 -7.45
N VAL A 51 -6.42 -4.20 -8.53
CA VAL A 51 -5.25 -4.50 -9.38
C VAL A 51 -4.19 -3.44 -9.14
N VAL A 52 -2.97 -3.89 -8.86
CA VAL A 52 -1.83 -3.02 -8.60
C VAL A 52 -1.02 -2.85 -9.88
N GLU A 53 -0.80 -1.59 -10.27
CA GLU A 53 0.01 -1.26 -11.43
C GLU A 53 1.50 -1.30 -11.11
N LYS A 54 1.89 -0.73 -9.97
CA LYS A 54 3.30 -0.59 -9.63
C LYS A 54 3.49 -0.57 -8.10
N VAL A 55 4.60 -1.16 -7.65
CA VAL A 55 5.02 -1.12 -6.25
C VAL A 55 6.45 -0.61 -6.17
N ASN A 56 6.68 0.41 -5.35
CA ASN A 56 8.01 0.87 -4.96
C ASN A 56 8.16 0.71 -3.46
N THR A 57 9.37 0.48 -3.00
CA THR A 57 9.64 0.28 -1.57
C THR A 57 10.79 1.18 -1.11
N LEU A 58 10.78 1.51 0.17
CA LEU A 58 11.80 2.34 0.81
C LEU A 58 12.05 1.82 2.23
N ILE A 59 13.31 1.60 2.57
CA ILE A 59 13.70 1.28 3.95
C ILE A 59 13.97 2.60 4.67
N MET A 60 13.25 2.83 5.76
CA MET A 60 13.39 4.03 6.57
C MET A 60 14.66 3.95 7.45
N PRO A 61 15.20 5.08 7.89
CA PRO A 61 16.37 5.08 8.80
C PRO A 61 16.17 4.29 10.08
N ASP A 62 14.91 4.19 10.57
CA ASP A 62 14.58 3.43 11.78
C ASP A 62 14.39 1.94 11.51
N GLY A 63 14.58 1.49 10.27
CA GLY A 63 14.47 0.08 9.88
C GLY A 63 13.11 -0.35 9.36
N ARG A 64 12.09 0.51 9.45
CA ARG A 64 10.77 0.18 8.90
C ARG A 64 10.79 0.25 7.37
N LYS A 65 9.96 -0.57 6.74
CA LYS A 65 9.83 -0.58 5.29
C LYS A 65 8.50 0.01 4.88
N LYS A 66 8.52 0.98 3.98
CA LYS A 66 7.32 1.53 3.34
C LYS A 66 7.15 0.97 1.95
N ALA A 67 5.91 0.76 1.54
CA ALA A 67 5.56 0.40 0.17
C ALA A 67 4.64 1.47 -0.41
N PHE A 68 4.99 1.93 -1.60
CA PHE A 68 4.20 2.89 -2.38
C PHE A 68 3.51 2.08 -3.46
N VAL A 69 2.19 1.91 -3.32
CA VAL A 69 1.39 1.03 -4.16
C VAL A 69 0.50 1.85 -5.07
N LYS A 70 0.79 1.85 -6.35
CA LYS A 70 -0.04 2.53 -7.35
C LYS A 70 -1.05 1.55 -7.92
N LEU A 71 -2.33 1.90 -7.84
CA LEU A 71 -3.40 1.07 -8.38
C LEU A 71 -3.58 1.31 -9.87
N ALA A 72 -4.09 0.29 -10.57
CA ALA A 72 -4.49 0.43 -11.96
C ALA A 72 -5.59 1.49 -12.07
N PRO A 73 -5.70 2.21 -13.22
CA PRO A 73 -6.66 3.31 -13.36
C PRO A 73 -8.13 2.92 -13.13
N GLU A 74 -8.47 1.65 -13.32
CA GLU A 74 -9.83 1.14 -13.11
C GLU A 74 -10.23 1.07 -11.64
N TYR A 75 -9.26 1.20 -10.72
CA TYR A 75 -9.47 1.10 -9.28
C TYR A 75 -9.11 2.42 -8.61
N SER A 76 -9.85 2.76 -7.56
CA SER A 76 -9.66 4.02 -6.84
C SER A 76 -8.96 3.81 -5.51
N ALA A 77 -7.79 4.42 -5.35
CA ALA A 77 -7.11 4.44 -4.05
C ALA A 77 -7.96 5.18 -3.01
N GLY A 78 -8.73 6.17 -3.43
CA GLY A 78 -9.65 6.90 -2.54
C GLY A 78 -10.71 5.99 -1.94
N GLU A 79 -11.28 5.07 -2.73
CA GLU A 79 -12.25 4.11 -2.22
C GLU A 79 -11.64 3.17 -1.19
N VAL A 80 -10.44 2.66 -1.45
CA VAL A 80 -9.74 1.80 -0.52
C VAL A 80 -9.42 2.55 0.78
N ALA A 81 -8.92 3.77 0.66
CA ALA A 81 -8.60 4.62 1.81
C ALA A 81 -9.84 4.92 2.65
N THR A 82 -10.98 5.17 2.02
CA THR A 82 -12.24 5.38 2.71
C THR A 82 -12.65 4.12 3.48
N ASN A 83 -12.53 2.95 2.85
CA ASN A 83 -12.85 1.67 3.49
C ASN A 83 -11.90 1.36 4.66
N LEU A 84 -10.65 1.82 4.58
CA LEU A 84 -9.69 1.69 5.68
C LEU A 84 -9.92 2.70 6.81
N GLY A 85 -10.77 3.69 6.59
CA GLY A 85 -11.06 4.72 7.58
C GLY A 85 -9.99 5.79 7.72
N ILE A 86 -9.12 5.94 6.73
CA ILE A 86 -8.02 6.93 6.76
C ILE A 86 -8.30 8.17 5.91
N PHE A 87 -9.40 8.18 5.21
CA PHE A 87 -9.68 9.25 4.22
C PHE A 87 -11.05 9.87 4.46
#